data_5ac67ae5174bdc5423c00564283068e3
#
_entry.id   5ac67ae5174bdc5423c00564283068e3
#
_cell.length_a   1.000
_cell.length_b   1.000
_cell.length_c   1.000
_cell.angle_alpha   90.00
_cell.angle_beta   90.00
_cell.angle_gamma   90.00
#
_symmetry.space_group_name_H-M   'P 1'
#
loop_
_entity.id
_entity.type
_entity.pdbx_description
1 polymer ?
#
loop_
_entity_poly.entity_id
_entity_poly.type
_entity_poly.pdbx_seq_one_letter_code
_entity_poly.pdbx_strand_id
1 'polypeptide(L)'
;MDAITKGTRDGLEIALSVGAILIVFITLVALVDSLLGIINEDLSLQAILGFVFAPICWLMGIPWEEAVVAGQLLGIKTALNEFVAYAGLANLEAGLLSEQSKLITLYALCGFANFSSVGILVAGVGAMAPERKNDLVSVSLKALIGATLASCMTGLVIGLVNYL
;
A
#
# COMPACT_ATOMS: atom_id res chain seq x y z
N MET A 1 25.76 -7.84 25.33
CA MET A 1 24.51 -8.35 25.91
C MET A 1 23.46 -7.23 26.01
N ASP A 2 23.81 -6.07 26.55
CA ASP A 2 22.87 -4.95 26.73
C ASP A 2 22.23 -4.45 25.44
N ALA A 3 23.02 -4.29 24.37
CA ALA A 3 22.53 -3.89 23.05
C ALA A 3 21.53 -4.91 22.43
N ILE A 4 21.77 -6.22 22.65
CA ILE A 4 20.88 -7.28 22.18
C ILE A 4 19.55 -7.21 22.93
N THR A 5 19.62 -7.10 24.27
CA THR A 5 18.42 -7.02 25.12
C THR A 5 17.58 -5.77 24.78
N LYS A 6 18.24 -4.62 24.62
CA LYS A 6 17.57 -3.37 24.24
C LYS A 6 16.94 -3.50 22.84
N GLY A 7 17.71 -3.96 21.84
CA GLY A 7 17.19 -4.14 20.48
C GLY A 7 16.03 -5.12 20.39
N THR A 8 16.06 -6.21 21.18
CA THR A 8 14.94 -7.16 21.25
C THR A 8 13.67 -6.51 21.82
N ARG A 9 13.82 -5.72 22.88
CA ARG A 9 12.70 -5.00 23.50
C ARG A 9 12.10 -3.95 22.55
N ASP A 10 12.97 -3.13 21.97
CA ASP A 10 12.56 -2.09 21.03
C ASP A 10 11.87 -2.72 19.78
N GLY A 11 12.41 -3.84 19.27
CA GLY A 11 11.82 -4.59 18.17
C GLY A 11 10.44 -5.17 18.49
N LEU A 12 10.26 -5.70 19.72
CA LEU A 12 8.96 -6.22 20.16
C LEU A 12 7.92 -5.08 20.28
N GLU A 13 8.32 -3.94 20.83
CA GLU A 13 7.44 -2.78 20.95
C GLU A 13 6.99 -2.26 19.59
N ILE A 14 7.89 -2.20 18.61
CA ILE A 14 7.57 -1.85 17.22
C ILE A 14 6.61 -2.88 16.61
N ALA A 15 6.87 -4.18 16.77
CA ALA A 15 6.02 -5.22 16.22
C ALA A 15 4.59 -5.17 16.77
N LEU A 16 4.43 -4.97 18.08
CA LEU A 16 3.12 -4.80 18.72
C LEU A 16 2.40 -3.54 18.22
N SER A 17 3.14 -2.43 18.10
CA SER A 17 2.59 -1.17 17.58
C SER A 17 2.11 -1.32 16.14
N VAL A 18 2.88 -1.97 15.27
CA VAL A 18 2.50 -2.26 13.88
C VAL A 18 1.25 -3.12 13.85
N GLY A 19 1.18 -4.20 14.64
CA GLY A 19 0.00 -5.05 14.72
C GLY A 19 -1.26 -4.28 15.17
N ALA A 20 -1.14 -3.43 16.17
CA ALA A 20 -2.24 -2.58 16.65
C ALA A 20 -2.70 -1.58 15.56
N ILE A 21 -1.76 -0.93 14.86
CA ILE A 21 -2.06 -0.01 13.77
C ILE A 21 -2.79 -0.73 12.63
N LEU A 22 -2.38 -1.95 12.26
CA LEU A 22 -3.05 -2.75 11.24
C LEU A 22 -4.51 -3.03 11.59
N ILE A 23 -4.79 -3.44 12.85
CA ILE A 23 -6.16 -3.68 13.32
C ILE A 23 -7.01 -2.41 13.19
N VAL A 24 -6.47 -1.27 13.64
CA VAL A 24 -7.18 0.03 13.56
C VAL A 24 -7.47 0.40 12.11
N PHE A 25 -6.48 0.32 11.21
CA PHE A 25 -6.69 0.69 9.81
C PHE A 25 -7.68 -0.23 9.09
N ILE A 26 -7.60 -1.56 9.29
CA ILE A 26 -8.57 -2.50 8.72
C ILE A 26 -9.98 -2.18 9.21
N THR A 27 -10.13 -1.88 10.50
CA THR A 27 -11.43 -1.51 11.10
C THR A 27 -11.95 -0.19 10.53
N LEU A 28 -11.09 0.82 10.35
CA LEU A 28 -11.47 2.10 9.75
C LEU A 28 -11.93 1.94 8.29
N VAL A 29 -11.23 1.13 7.50
CA VAL A 29 -11.64 0.83 6.13
C VAL A 29 -12.98 0.11 6.11
N ALA A 30 -13.19 -0.90 6.95
CA ALA A 30 -14.47 -1.59 7.07
C ALA A 30 -15.61 -0.65 7.50
N LEU A 31 -15.33 0.31 8.39
CA LEU A 31 -16.29 1.34 8.77
C LEU A 31 -16.65 2.25 7.59
N VAL A 32 -15.65 2.72 6.84
CA VAL A 32 -15.86 3.54 5.64
C VAL A 32 -16.67 2.78 4.60
N ASP A 33 -16.34 1.52 4.33
CA ASP A 33 -17.06 0.67 3.39
C ASP A 33 -18.52 0.45 3.84
N SER A 34 -18.76 0.26 5.14
CA SER A 34 -20.11 0.16 5.69
C SER A 34 -20.93 1.45 5.49
N LEU A 35 -20.30 2.61 5.65
CA LEU A 35 -20.95 3.92 5.42
C LEU A 35 -21.22 4.16 3.93
N LEU A 36 -20.28 3.82 3.06
CA LEU A 36 -20.44 3.92 1.61
C LEU A 36 -21.55 2.98 1.11
N GLY A 37 -21.62 1.76 1.65
CA GLY A 37 -22.65 0.75 1.33
C GLY A 37 -24.07 1.20 1.67
N ILE A 38 -24.27 2.14 2.62
CA ILE A 38 -25.57 2.75 2.89
C ILE A 38 -26.04 3.61 1.70
N ILE A 39 -25.09 4.23 0.97
CA ILE A 39 -25.40 5.10 -0.18
C ILE A 39 -25.61 4.25 -1.44
N ASN A 40 -24.74 3.28 -1.67
CA ASN A 40 -24.80 2.33 -2.77
C ASN A 40 -24.02 1.06 -2.39
N GLU A 41 -24.67 -0.11 -2.52
CA GLU A 41 -24.09 -1.43 -2.17
C GLU A 41 -22.81 -1.75 -2.96
N ASP A 42 -22.66 -1.22 -4.17
CA ASP A 42 -21.47 -1.40 -5.01
C ASP A 42 -20.32 -0.45 -4.65
N LEU A 43 -20.55 0.52 -3.76
CA LEU A 43 -19.59 1.55 -3.44
C LEU A 43 -18.71 1.12 -2.25
N SER A 44 -17.42 1.01 -2.48
CA SER A 44 -16.41 0.73 -1.45
C SER A 44 -15.19 1.63 -1.64
N LEU A 45 -14.40 1.79 -0.59
CA LEU A 45 -13.13 2.50 -0.68
C LEU A 45 -12.23 1.88 -1.75
N GLN A 46 -12.25 0.54 -1.84
CA GLN A 46 -11.51 -0.21 -2.86
C GLN A 46 -11.97 0.12 -4.28
N ALA A 47 -13.28 0.20 -4.51
CA ALA A 47 -13.83 0.56 -5.82
C ALA A 47 -13.42 2.00 -6.21
N ILE A 48 -13.52 2.95 -5.28
CA ILE A 48 -13.12 4.36 -5.50
C ILE A 48 -11.62 4.43 -5.82
N LEU A 49 -10.79 3.80 -5.00
CA LEU A 49 -9.34 3.79 -5.21
C LEU A 49 -8.96 3.05 -6.49
N GLY A 50 -9.69 1.98 -6.84
CA GLY A 50 -9.55 1.27 -8.10
C GLY A 50 -9.69 2.21 -9.29
N PHE A 51 -10.71 3.04 -9.28
CA PHE A 51 -10.94 4.03 -10.34
C PHE A 51 -9.86 5.11 -10.39
N VAL A 52 -9.40 5.58 -9.21
CA VAL A 52 -8.34 6.60 -9.11
C VAL A 52 -6.99 6.06 -9.60
N PHE A 53 -6.67 4.80 -9.28
CA PHE A 53 -5.41 4.18 -9.67
C PHE A 53 -5.43 3.52 -11.06
N ALA A 54 -6.60 3.26 -11.66
CA ALA A 54 -6.73 2.63 -12.98
C ALA A 54 -5.90 3.34 -14.07
N PRO A 55 -5.88 4.68 -14.19
CA PRO A 55 -5.03 5.35 -15.18
C PRO A 55 -3.53 5.08 -14.96
N ILE A 56 -3.09 4.97 -13.70
CA ILE A 56 -1.70 4.67 -13.36
C ILE A 56 -1.37 3.22 -13.74
N CYS A 57 -2.28 2.28 -13.47
CA CYS A 57 -2.14 0.88 -13.86
C CYS A 57 -2.05 0.73 -15.38
N TRP A 58 -2.89 1.46 -16.12
CA TRP A 58 -2.84 1.50 -17.57
C TRP A 58 -1.49 2.04 -18.08
N LEU A 59 -0.98 3.12 -17.50
CA LEU A 59 0.34 3.66 -17.83
C LEU A 59 1.49 2.69 -17.53
N MET A 60 1.32 1.76 -16.61
CA MET A 60 2.27 0.67 -16.34
C MET A 60 2.21 -0.46 -17.38
N GLY A 61 1.28 -0.40 -18.34
CA GLY A 61 1.12 -1.42 -19.39
C GLY A 61 0.06 -2.47 -19.09
N ILE A 62 -0.78 -2.27 -18.10
CA ILE A 62 -1.94 -3.13 -17.82
C ILE A 62 -3.09 -2.74 -18.76
N PRO A 63 -3.75 -3.69 -19.48
CA PRO A 63 -4.91 -3.41 -20.30
C PRO A 63 -6.00 -2.69 -19.50
N TRP A 64 -6.74 -1.78 -20.17
CA TRP A 64 -7.74 -0.95 -19.50
C TRP A 64 -8.83 -1.77 -18.80
N GLU A 65 -9.19 -2.91 -19.38
CA GLU A 65 -10.19 -3.85 -18.85
C GLU A 65 -9.76 -4.43 -17.49
N GLU A 66 -8.46 -4.58 -17.27
CA GLU A 66 -7.86 -5.12 -16.05
C GLU A 66 -7.38 -4.02 -15.09
N ALA A 67 -7.25 -2.78 -15.58
CA ALA A 67 -6.63 -1.67 -14.86
C ALA A 67 -7.39 -1.27 -13.59
N VAL A 68 -8.71 -1.42 -13.55
CA VAL A 68 -9.52 -1.15 -12.37
C VAL A 68 -9.23 -2.16 -11.27
N VAL A 69 -9.13 -3.44 -11.60
CA VAL A 69 -8.83 -4.53 -10.65
C VAL A 69 -7.41 -4.35 -10.07
N ALA A 70 -6.43 -4.09 -10.92
CA ALA A 70 -5.06 -3.77 -10.48
C ALA A 70 -5.03 -2.50 -9.62
N GLY A 71 -5.80 -1.49 -10.00
CA GLY A 71 -5.97 -0.24 -9.28
C GLY A 71 -6.56 -0.42 -7.88
N GLN A 72 -7.52 -1.33 -7.71
CA GLN A 72 -8.06 -1.70 -6.40
C GLN A 72 -6.95 -2.23 -5.46
N LEU A 73 -6.09 -3.11 -5.97
CA LEU A 73 -4.97 -3.65 -5.20
C LEU A 73 -3.95 -2.57 -4.83
N LEU A 74 -3.60 -1.67 -5.77
CA LEU A 74 -2.75 -0.51 -5.51
C LEU A 74 -3.39 0.46 -4.51
N GLY A 75 -4.70 0.66 -4.58
CA GLY A 75 -5.47 1.44 -3.63
C GLY A 75 -5.43 0.85 -2.23
N ILE A 76 -5.68 -0.46 -2.09
CA ILE A 76 -5.57 -1.20 -0.82
C ILE A 76 -4.15 -1.06 -0.25
N LYS A 77 -3.12 -1.26 -1.09
CA LYS A 77 -1.72 -1.08 -0.66
C LYS A 77 -1.49 0.31 -0.11
N THR A 78 -1.97 1.33 -0.80
CA THR A 78 -1.73 2.74 -0.42
C THR A 78 -2.52 3.12 0.84
N ALA A 79 -3.77 2.70 0.94
CA ALA A 79 -4.63 2.98 2.10
C ALA A 79 -4.24 2.17 3.34
N LEU A 80 -3.96 0.88 3.18
CA LEU A 80 -3.63 -0.04 4.27
C LEU A 80 -2.12 -0.36 4.25
N ASN A 81 -1.75 -1.39 3.52
CA ASN A 81 -0.38 -1.85 3.34
C ASN A 81 -0.29 -2.92 2.24
N GLU A 82 0.95 -3.25 1.88
CA GLU A 82 1.26 -4.25 0.86
C GLU A 82 0.84 -5.68 1.27
N PHE A 83 0.87 -6.02 2.56
CA PHE A 83 0.50 -7.36 3.02
C PHE A 83 -0.97 -7.67 2.70
N VAL A 84 -1.89 -6.74 2.99
CA VAL A 84 -3.32 -6.88 2.68
C VAL A 84 -3.54 -6.91 1.17
N ALA A 85 -2.81 -6.08 0.42
CA ALA A 85 -2.90 -6.05 -1.04
C ALA A 85 -2.40 -7.37 -1.67
N TYR A 86 -1.32 -7.97 -1.16
CA TYR A 86 -0.85 -9.28 -1.60
C TYR A 86 -1.83 -10.41 -1.26
N ALA A 87 -2.44 -10.36 -0.10
CA ALA A 87 -3.51 -11.30 0.26
C ALA A 87 -4.70 -11.17 -0.71
N GLY A 88 -5.06 -9.94 -1.08
CA GLY A 88 -6.07 -9.66 -2.11
C GLY A 88 -5.68 -10.24 -3.48
N LEU A 89 -4.44 -10.00 -3.91
CA LEU A 89 -3.93 -10.55 -5.18
C LEU A 89 -3.91 -12.09 -5.18
N ALA A 90 -3.55 -12.73 -4.08
CA ALA A 90 -3.49 -14.18 -3.95
C ALA A 90 -4.88 -14.83 -3.97
N ASN A 91 -5.91 -14.13 -3.49
CA ASN A 91 -7.29 -14.59 -3.46
C ASN A 91 -8.13 -14.09 -4.65
N LEU A 92 -7.50 -13.42 -5.62
CA LEU A 92 -8.20 -12.91 -6.78
C LEU A 92 -8.72 -14.07 -7.65
N GLU A 93 -9.95 -13.95 -8.14
CA GLU A 93 -10.55 -14.92 -9.02
C GLU A 93 -9.71 -15.09 -10.30
N ALA A 94 -9.62 -16.35 -10.77
CA ALA A 94 -8.86 -16.67 -11.97
C ALA A 94 -9.48 -15.97 -13.20
N GLY A 95 -8.64 -15.31 -14.00
CA GLY A 95 -9.06 -14.62 -15.22
C GLY A 95 -9.34 -13.13 -15.08
N LEU A 96 -9.38 -12.56 -13.87
CA LEU A 96 -9.55 -11.11 -13.67
C LEU A 96 -8.30 -10.30 -14.04
N LEU A 97 -7.13 -10.90 -13.95
CA LEU A 97 -5.85 -10.36 -14.43
C LEU A 97 -5.13 -11.41 -15.25
N SER A 98 -4.58 -11.01 -16.38
CA SER A 98 -3.62 -11.82 -17.16
C SER A 98 -2.35 -12.05 -16.36
N GLU A 99 -1.55 -13.06 -16.71
CA GLU A 99 -0.29 -13.36 -16.02
C GLU A 99 0.69 -12.16 -16.07
N GLN A 100 0.70 -11.43 -17.17
CA GLN A 100 1.50 -10.21 -17.30
C GLN A 100 1.00 -9.11 -16.35
N SER A 101 -0.29 -8.85 -16.30
CA SER A 101 -0.87 -7.84 -15.39
C SER A 101 -0.70 -8.22 -13.94
N LYS A 102 -0.78 -9.51 -13.59
CA LYS A 102 -0.45 -10.01 -12.25
C LYS A 102 1.00 -9.72 -11.90
N LEU A 103 1.93 -9.97 -12.82
CA LEU A 103 3.35 -9.74 -12.60
C LEU A 103 3.64 -8.24 -12.40
N ILE A 104 3.12 -7.38 -13.27
CA ILE A 104 3.23 -5.92 -13.14
C ILE A 104 2.69 -5.45 -11.77
N THR A 105 1.48 -5.92 -11.43
CA THR A 105 0.82 -5.57 -10.17
C THR A 105 1.64 -6.07 -8.97
N LEU A 106 2.11 -7.32 -9.00
CA LEU A 106 2.93 -7.92 -7.95
C LEU A 106 4.14 -7.04 -7.62
N TYR A 107 4.87 -6.58 -8.63
CA TYR A 107 6.05 -5.73 -8.42
C TYR A 107 5.69 -4.29 -8.05
N ALA A 108 4.59 -3.76 -8.54
CA ALA A 108 4.10 -2.44 -8.12
C ALA A 108 3.64 -2.43 -6.64
N LEU A 109 3.18 -3.57 -6.10
CA LEU A 109 2.83 -3.72 -4.70
C LEU A 109 4.06 -3.81 -3.76
N CYS A 110 5.25 -4.16 -4.27
CA CYS A 110 6.44 -4.47 -3.47
C CYS A 110 6.99 -3.28 -2.65
N GLY A 111 6.61 -2.04 -2.98
CA GLY A 111 7.12 -0.86 -2.28
C GLY A 111 6.39 -0.59 -0.97
N PHE A 112 7.13 -0.26 0.09
CA PHE A 112 6.62 0.14 1.42
C PHE A 112 6.08 1.58 1.40
N ALA A 113 5.12 1.84 0.50
CA ALA A 113 4.53 3.15 0.27
C ALA A 113 3.03 3.12 0.58
N ASN A 114 2.68 3.40 1.83
CA ASN A 114 1.31 3.42 2.34
C ASN A 114 1.18 4.39 3.53
N PHE A 115 -0.05 4.73 3.93
CA PHE A 115 -0.28 5.63 5.05
C PHE A 115 0.23 5.08 6.39
N SER A 116 0.15 3.77 6.61
CA SER A 116 0.69 3.14 7.81
C SER A 116 2.20 3.29 7.91
N SER A 117 2.92 3.13 6.79
CA SER A 117 4.38 3.27 6.73
C SER A 117 4.84 4.70 7.02
N VAL A 118 4.07 5.71 6.63
CA VAL A 118 4.33 7.10 7.00
C VAL A 118 4.28 7.26 8.52
N GLY A 119 3.26 6.72 9.18
CA GLY A 119 3.15 6.75 10.64
C GLY A 119 4.32 6.06 11.35
N ILE A 120 4.68 4.87 10.87
CA ILE A 120 5.82 4.10 11.40
C ILE A 120 7.14 4.86 11.21
N LEU A 121 7.36 5.44 10.03
CA LEU A 121 8.58 6.21 9.73
C LEU A 121 8.69 7.44 10.61
N VAL A 122 7.60 8.21 10.74
CA VAL A 122 7.56 9.44 11.59
C VAL A 122 7.77 9.07 13.05
N ALA A 123 7.22 7.96 13.53
CA ALA A 123 7.43 7.49 14.90
C ALA A 123 8.87 7.01 15.10
N GLY A 124 9.39 6.15 14.24
CA GLY A 124 10.73 5.56 14.37
C GLY A 124 11.85 6.59 14.23
N VAL A 125 11.85 7.33 13.12
CA VAL A 125 12.88 8.37 12.89
C VAL A 125 12.71 9.54 13.86
N GLY A 126 11.46 9.90 14.21
CA GLY A 126 11.16 10.93 15.19
C GLY A 126 11.65 10.59 16.60
N ALA A 127 11.73 9.29 16.96
CA ALA A 127 12.35 8.86 18.22
C ALA A 127 13.88 8.99 18.21
N MET A 128 14.52 8.83 17.03
CA MET A 128 15.97 8.99 16.88
C MET A 128 16.41 10.45 16.76
N ALA A 129 15.55 11.31 16.20
CA ALA A 129 15.83 12.74 16.01
C ALA A 129 14.58 13.57 16.36
N PRO A 130 14.26 13.71 17.66
CA PRO A 130 13.03 14.38 18.13
C PRO A 130 12.90 15.84 17.65
N GLU A 131 14.03 16.54 17.54
CA GLU A 131 14.11 17.94 17.10
C GLU A 131 13.70 18.11 15.62
N ARG A 132 13.77 17.05 14.81
CA ARG A 132 13.44 17.06 13.39
C ARG A 132 12.10 16.42 13.05
N LYS A 133 11.31 16.04 14.03
CA LYS A 133 10.02 15.38 13.84
C LYS A 133 9.05 16.21 12.98
N ASN A 134 9.02 17.52 13.16
CA ASN A 134 8.16 18.41 12.37
C ASN A 134 8.58 18.47 10.90
N ASP A 135 9.88 18.40 10.61
CA ASP A 135 10.41 18.33 9.23
C ASP A 135 9.93 17.04 8.56
N LEU A 136 10.04 15.90 9.28
CA LEU A 136 9.57 14.60 8.78
C LEU A 136 8.08 14.62 8.44
N VAL A 137 7.25 15.15 9.33
CA VAL A 137 5.80 15.26 9.09
C VAL A 137 5.52 16.12 7.86
N SER A 138 6.24 17.23 7.68
CA SER A 138 6.03 18.17 6.57
C SER A 138 6.33 17.58 5.20
N VAL A 139 7.28 16.63 5.11
CA VAL A 139 7.68 16.01 3.84
C VAL A 139 7.02 14.65 3.61
N SER A 140 6.40 14.04 4.61
CA SER A 140 5.95 12.65 4.59
C SER A 140 4.93 12.35 3.49
N LEU A 141 3.96 13.24 3.25
CA LEU A 141 2.98 13.04 2.16
C LEU A 141 3.62 13.14 0.77
N LYS A 142 4.57 14.05 0.59
CA LYS A 142 5.33 14.17 -0.68
C LYS A 142 6.19 12.93 -0.90
N ALA A 143 6.82 12.43 0.17
CA ALA A 143 7.60 11.21 0.14
C ALA A 143 6.73 9.99 -0.20
N LEU A 144 5.50 9.90 0.34
CA LEU A 144 4.53 8.85 0.02
C LEU A 144 4.18 8.84 -1.46
N ILE A 145 3.88 10.00 -2.04
CA ILE A 145 3.59 10.12 -3.48
C ILE A 145 4.79 9.65 -4.31
N GLY A 146 5.99 10.16 -3.99
CA GLY A 146 7.22 9.76 -4.70
C GLY A 146 7.51 8.26 -4.58
N ALA A 147 7.33 7.68 -3.40
CA ALA A 147 7.53 6.25 -3.16
C ALA A 147 6.47 5.39 -3.89
N THR A 148 5.23 5.85 -3.98
CA THR A 148 4.18 5.19 -4.77
C THR A 148 4.55 5.18 -6.25
N LEU A 149 4.97 6.31 -6.80
CA LEU A 149 5.43 6.40 -8.19
C LEU A 149 6.64 5.51 -8.45
N ALA A 150 7.61 5.46 -7.52
CA ALA A 150 8.78 4.58 -7.63
C ALA A 150 8.37 3.09 -7.67
N SER A 151 7.39 2.69 -6.84
CA SER A 151 6.84 1.33 -6.88
C SER A 151 6.14 1.03 -8.21
N CYS A 152 5.38 1.98 -8.74
CA CYS A 152 4.75 1.85 -10.06
C CYS A 152 5.79 1.74 -11.18
N MET A 153 6.89 2.50 -11.10
CA MET A 153 8.02 2.37 -12.04
C MET A 153 8.65 0.98 -12.02
N THR A 154 8.74 0.34 -10.85
CA THR A 154 9.23 -1.04 -10.75
C THR A 154 8.31 -2.01 -11.49
N GLY A 155 7.00 -1.89 -11.31
CA GLY A 155 6.00 -2.67 -12.07
C GLY A 155 6.11 -2.44 -13.57
N LEU A 156 6.20 -1.19 -14.02
CA LEU A 156 6.38 -0.82 -15.42
C LEU A 156 7.63 -1.48 -16.04
N VAL A 157 8.78 -1.40 -15.36
CA VAL A 157 10.04 -1.98 -15.86
C VAL A 157 9.92 -3.49 -16.03
N ILE A 158 9.31 -4.17 -15.05
CA ILE A 158 9.06 -5.61 -15.15
C ILE A 158 8.12 -5.94 -16.30
N GLY A 159 7.06 -5.14 -16.51
CA GLY A 159 6.18 -5.28 -17.65
C GLY A 159 6.91 -5.18 -18.98
N LEU A 160 7.79 -4.19 -19.12
CA LEU A 160 8.61 -4.01 -20.33
C LEU A 160 9.58 -5.16 -20.56
N VAL A 161 10.29 -5.61 -19.51
CA VAL A 161 11.25 -6.73 -19.63
C VAL A 161 10.57 -8.04 -19.99
N ASN A 162 9.37 -8.26 -19.50
CA ASN A 162 8.62 -9.49 -19.79
C ASN A 162 7.90 -9.47 -21.15
N TYR A 163 7.86 -8.30 -21.81
CA TYR A 163 7.29 -8.13 -23.15
C TYR A 163 8.31 -8.40 -24.26
N LEU A 164 9.61 -8.34 -23.93
CA LEU A 164 10.75 -8.61 -24.83
C LEU A 164 11.11 -10.09 -24.87
#